data_cbb5772004148616883ef2cf6f279efe
#
_entry.id   cbb5772004148616883ef2cf6f279efe
#
_cell.length_a   1.000
_cell.length_b   1.000
_cell.length_c   1.000
_cell.angle_alpha   90.00
_cell.angle_beta   90.00
_cell.angle_gamma   90.00
#
_symmetry.space_group_name_H-M   'P 1'
#
loop_
_entity.id
_entity.type
_entity.pdbx_description
1 polymer ?
#
loop_
_entity_poly.entity_id
_entity_poly.type
_entity_poly.pdbx_seq_one_letter_code
_entity_poly.pdbx_strand_id
1 'polypeptide(L)'
;VKFDLVSYRSNTKAVPGLEYNTRIFADPNQVKDGADFLQKVADLKEAKVSSSLYDEDAYSGVLSAIDDIDWSPFGARYMVLITDAGAIEGSNKLSGTGLDASQLRLEAGNRGIAIYTLHLKTASGKANHTKAESQYRDLSNFDSTQSNLYQAVNAGDIKMFGQQVDALASAITEQVKAAYMGDAAIGSALYAKDEGQKLTAEQKLLQDTALIGHAMQLAYLGKRNSTQAPLVFQAWISDRDLIKQNIPTTDVRVLLTK
;
A
#
# COMPACT_ATOMS: atom_id res chain seq x y z
N VAL A 1 -11.65 7.57 9.12
CA VAL A 1 -10.31 7.02 8.89
C VAL A 1 -9.71 6.63 10.23
N LYS A 2 -9.05 5.47 10.28
CA LYS A 2 -8.27 5.03 11.44
C LYS A 2 -6.80 4.99 11.04
N PHE A 3 -5.93 5.17 12.02
CA PHE A 3 -4.50 5.24 11.81
C PHE A 3 -3.79 4.22 12.69
N ASP A 4 -2.71 3.65 12.18
CA ASP A 4 -1.76 2.84 12.92
C ASP A 4 -0.33 3.40 12.80
N LEU A 5 0.55 2.92 13.64
CA LEU A 5 1.97 3.20 13.56
C LEU A 5 2.76 1.98 14.02
N VAL A 6 3.45 1.36 13.09
CA VAL A 6 4.44 0.31 13.36
C VAL A 6 5.82 0.88 13.07
N SER A 7 6.71 0.78 14.03
CA SER A 7 8.12 1.10 13.85
C SER A 7 8.94 -0.17 13.74
N TYR A 8 9.93 -0.14 12.89
CA TYR A 8 10.93 -1.19 12.77
C TYR A 8 12.34 -0.62 12.97
N ARG A 9 13.27 -1.47 13.28
CA ARG A 9 14.68 -1.19 13.41
C ARG A 9 15.48 -2.35 12.80
N SER A 10 16.77 -2.35 12.97
CA SER A 10 17.59 -3.49 12.58
C SER A 10 17.36 -4.69 13.53
N ASN A 11 17.91 -5.84 13.17
CA ASN A 11 17.72 -7.07 13.93
C ASN A 11 18.43 -7.02 15.30
N THR A 12 17.70 -7.23 16.40
CA THR A 12 18.25 -7.22 17.76
C THR A 12 19.29 -8.32 18.02
N LYS A 13 19.28 -9.40 17.24
CA LYS A 13 20.31 -10.46 17.31
C LYS A 13 21.64 -9.98 16.73
N ALA A 14 21.60 -9.09 15.76
CA ALA A 14 22.79 -8.54 15.10
C ALA A 14 23.33 -7.30 15.81
N VAL A 15 22.45 -6.56 16.48
CA VAL A 15 22.78 -5.27 17.11
C VAL A 15 22.39 -5.31 18.60
N PRO A 16 23.32 -5.71 19.46
CA PRO A 16 23.07 -5.70 20.90
C PRO A 16 22.71 -4.30 21.41
N GLY A 17 21.67 -4.24 22.27
CA GLY A 17 21.22 -2.98 22.85
C GLY A 17 20.13 -2.24 22.04
N LEU A 18 19.71 -2.76 20.88
CA LEU A 18 18.48 -2.31 20.24
C LEU A 18 17.27 -2.63 21.11
N GLU A 19 16.34 -1.68 21.19
CA GLU A 19 15.20 -1.80 22.08
C GLU A 19 14.14 -2.77 21.55
N TYR A 20 14.04 -2.91 20.22
CA TYR A 20 13.09 -3.82 19.54
C TYR A 20 13.49 -4.03 18.08
N ASN A 21 12.99 -5.08 17.45
CA ASN A 21 12.98 -5.23 15.98
C ASN A 21 11.80 -4.48 15.39
N THR A 22 10.60 -4.79 15.89
CA THR A 22 9.33 -4.13 15.52
C THR A 22 8.57 -3.73 16.76
N ARG A 23 7.78 -2.66 16.67
CA ARG A 23 6.90 -2.22 17.74
C ARG A 23 5.69 -1.48 17.18
N ILE A 24 4.50 -1.88 17.64
CA ILE A 24 3.26 -1.17 17.37
C ILE A 24 3.12 -0.05 18.40
N PHE A 25 3.14 1.20 17.92
CA PHE A 25 2.94 2.39 18.76
C PHE A 25 1.47 2.82 18.78
N ALA A 26 0.77 2.60 17.69
CA ALA A 26 -0.66 2.87 17.58
C ALA A 26 -1.33 1.72 16.83
N ASP A 27 -2.41 1.18 17.39
CA ASP A 27 -3.25 0.17 16.78
C ASP A 27 -4.56 0.86 16.33
N PRO A 28 -4.98 0.73 15.07
CA PRO A 28 -6.15 1.41 14.53
C PRO A 28 -7.45 1.00 15.22
N ASN A 29 -7.47 -0.19 15.83
CA ASN A 29 -8.61 -0.67 16.60
C ASN A 29 -8.72 -0.06 18.00
N GLN A 30 -7.60 0.52 18.50
CA GLN A 30 -7.50 1.14 19.82
C GLN A 30 -7.42 2.66 19.76
N VAL A 31 -6.93 3.23 18.66
CA VAL A 31 -6.83 4.67 18.45
C VAL A 31 -8.20 5.30 18.32
N LYS A 32 -8.49 6.27 19.17
CA LYS A 32 -9.79 6.96 19.22
C LYS A 32 -9.97 7.92 18.06
N ASP A 33 -9.01 8.82 17.89
CA ASP A 33 -9.01 9.89 16.90
C ASP A 33 -7.58 10.33 16.52
N GLY A 34 -7.46 11.36 15.69
CA GLY A 34 -6.17 11.86 15.24
C GLY A 34 -5.32 12.48 16.36
N ALA A 35 -5.93 13.05 17.40
CA ALA A 35 -5.20 13.61 18.53
C ALA A 35 -4.57 12.51 19.39
N ASP A 36 -5.31 11.43 19.65
CA ASP A 36 -4.81 10.24 20.34
C ASP A 36 -3.68 9.58 19.52
N PHE A 37 -3.82 9.50 18.19
CA PHE A 37 -2.76 9.03 17.31
C PHE A 37 -1.48 9.87 17.43
N LEU A 38 -1.58 11.20 17.35
CA LEU A 38 -0.42 12.10 17.48
C LEU A 38 0.28 11.96 18.83
N GLN A 39 -0.48 11.73 19.90
CA GLN A 39 0.08 11.49 21.22
C GLN A 39 0.91 10.20 21.24
N LYS A 40 0.43 9.13 20.61
CA LYS A 40 1.17 7.85 20.50
C LYS A 40 2.40 7.98 19.60
N VAL A 41 2.34 8.77 18.52
CA VAL A 41 3.49 9.07 17.66
C VAL A 41 4.61 9.77 18.44
N ALA A 42 4.28 10.61 19.42
CA ALA A 42 5.27 11.31 20.25
C ALA A 42 6.15 10.37 21.08
N ASP A 43 5.74 9.11 21.27
CA ASP A 43 6.53 8.09 21.97
C ASP A 43 7.61 7.44 21.07
N LEU A 44 7.53 7.65 19.75
CA LEU A 44 8.57 7.19 18.82
C LEU A 44 9.86 7.98 19.06
N LYS A 45 10.93 7.30 19.36
CA LYS A 45 12.27 7.87 19.64
C LYS A 45 13.31 7.26 18.74
N GLU A 46 14.37 8.00 18.50
CA GLU A 46 15.56 7.47 17.83
C GLU A 46 16.13 6.26 18.54
N ALA A 47 16.74 5.36 17.78
CA ALA A 47 17.48 4.24 18.33
C ALA A 47 18.68 4.74 19.14
N LYS A 48 18.93 4.18 20.32
CA LYS A 48 20.08 4.52 21.15
C LYS A 48 21.39 3.94 20.64
N VAL A 49 21.30 2.89 19.84
CA VAL A 49 22.44 2.24 19.20
C VAL A 49 22.20 2.17 17.70
N SER A 50 23.26 2.30 16.93
CA SER A 50 23.24 2.19 15.49
C SER A 50 23.65 0.78 15.06
N SER A 51 23.03 0.26 14.01
CA SER A 51 23.53 -0.93 13.32
C SER A 51 24.78 -0.57 12.53
N SER A 52 25.69 -1.51 12.38
CA SER A 52 26.83 -1.35 11.46
C SER A 52 26.45 -1.59 10.00
N LEU A 53 25.21 -2.06 9.75
CA LEU A 53 24.66 -2.33 8.46
C LEU A 53 23.79 -1.17 8.02
N TYR A 54 23.86 -0.82 6.74
CA TYR A 54 22.98 0.19 6.19
C TYR A 54 21.57 -0.35 5.95
N ASP A 55 21.46 -1.63 5.57
CA ASP A 55 20.17 -2.30 5.41
C ASP A 55 19.45 -2.47 6.74
N GLU A 56 18.16 -2.22 6.74
CA GLU A 56 17.29 -2.33 7.91
C GLU A 56 16.31 -3.51 7.76
N ASP A 57 15.77 -3.99 8.88
CA ASP A 57 14.80 -5.10 8.87
C ASP A 57 13.36 -4.59 8.59
N ALA A 58 13.23 -3.78 7.51
CA ALA A 58 11.98 -3.15 7.11
C ALA A 58 10.87 -4.18 6.85
N TYR A 59 11.24 -5.35 6.34
CA TYR A 59 10.28 -6.42 6.06
C TYR A 59 9.66 -7.02 7.31
N SER A 60 10.38 -7.03 8.43
CA SER A 60 9.78 -7.36 9.72
C SER A 60 8.72 -6.33 10.15
N GLY A 61 8.97 -5.04 9.88
CA GLY A 61 7.97 -3.99 10.12
C GLY A 61 6.72 -4.15 9.26
N VAL A 62 6.92 -4.42 7.98
CA VAL A 62 5.82 -4.67 7.04
C VAL A 62 5.03 -5.90 7.44
N LEU A 63 5.70 -7.02 7.76
CA LEU A 63 5.02 -8.24 8.18
C LEU A 63 4.27 -8.05 9.48
N SER A 64 4.85 -7.37 10.48
CA SER A 64 4.17 -7.04 11.73
C SER A 64 2.91 -6.21 11.49
N ALA A 65 2.97 -5.21 10.61
CA ALA A 65 1.78 -4.44 10.23
C ALA A 65 0.73 -5.30 9.51
N ILE A 66 1.13 -6.31 8.73
CA ILE A 66 0.20 -7.22 8.05
C ILE A 66 -0.46 -8.19 9.06
N ASP A 67 0.32 -8.76 9.97
CA ASP A 67 -0.10 -9.89 10.80
C ASP A 67 -0.66 -9.50 12.16
N ASP A 68 -0.06 -8.48 12.80
CA ASP A 68 -0.38 -8.11 14.18
C ASP A 68 -1.51 -7.08 14.27
N ILE A 69 -1.89 -6.44 13.15
CA ILE A 69 -3.02 -5.53 13.07
C ILE A 69 -4.27 -6.27 12.56
N ASP A 70 -5.39 -6.12 13.27
CA ASP A 70 -6.67 -6.62 12.74
C ASP A 70 -7.24 -5.67 11.70
N TRP A 71 -7.05 -6.03 10.43
CA TRP A 71 -7.55 -5.30 9.28
C TRP A 71 -9.01 -5.62 8.92
N SER A 72 -9.60 -6.63 9.55
CA SER A 72 -10.93 -7.14 9.17
C SER A 72 -12.06 -6.10 9.22
N PRO A 73 -12.05 -5.10 10.15
CA PRO A 73 -13.09 -4.09 10.21
C PRO A 73 -13.04 -3.05 9.09
N PHE A 74 -11.95 -3.01 8.30
CA PHE A 74 -11.69 -1.92 7.35
C PHE A 74 -11.92 -2.36 5.91
N GLY A 75 -12.70 -1.59 5.17
CA GLY A 75 -13.00 -1.85 3.75
C GLY A 75 -11.89 -1.39 2.79
N ALA A 76 -11.14 -0.36 3.14
CA ALA A 76 -9.95 0.09 2.40
C ALA A 76 -8.74 0.09 3.34
N ARG A 77 -7.60 -0.42 2.86
CA ARG A 77 -6.43 -0.71 3.68
C ARG A 77 -5.18 -0.24 2.98
N TYR A 78 -4.56 0.77 3.55
CA TYR A 78 -3.37 1.39 2.99
C TYR A 78 -2.24 1.34 4.01
N MET A 79 -1.08 0.90 3.57
CA MET A 79 0.17 0.95 4.34
C MET A 79 1.11 1.94 3.67
N VAL A 80 1.77 2.79 4.44
CA VAL A 80 2.80 3.71 3.95
C VAL A 80 4.11 3.34 4.63
N LEU A 81 5.01 2.72 3.89
CA LEU A 81 6.38 2.44 4.33
C LEU A 81 7.25 3.67 4.07
N ILE A 82 7.85 4.22 5.12
CA ILE A 82 8.82 5.31 5.04
C ILE A 82 10.18 4.74 5.41
N THR A 83 11.15 4.84 4.50
CA THR A 83 12.46 4.22 4.67
C THR A 83 13.54 4.97 3.88
N ASP A 84 14.79 4.90 4.32
CA ASP A 84 15.95 5.45 3.61
C ASP A 84 16.99 4.38 3.22
N ALA A 85 16.73 3.14 3.62
CA ALA A 85 17.64 2.01 3.44
C ALA A 85 16.94 0.82 2.76
N GLY A 86 17.71 -0.03 2.10
CA GLY A 86 17.22 -1.31 1.60
C GLY A 86 16.84 -2.27 2.72
N ALA A 87 16.00 -3.22 2.39
CA ALA A 87 15.58 -4.24 3.34
C ALA A 87 16.58 -5.39 3.45
N ILE A 88 16.70 -5.94 4.65
CA ILE A 88 17.29 -7.25 4.89
C ILE A 88 16.23 -8.29 4.52
N GLU A 89 16.54 -9.17 3.56
CA GLU A 89 15.56 -10.09 2.98
C GLU A 89 16.05 -11.52 2.80
N GLY A 90 15.09 -12.42 2.59
CA GLY A 90 15.31 -13.79 2.15
C GLY A 90 16.23 -14.59 3.08
N SER A 91 17.23 -15.19 2.49
CA SER A 91 18.16 -16.07 3.17
C SER A 91 19.22 -15.36 4.04
N ASN A 92 19.18 -14.04 4.14
CA ASN A 92 20.08 -13.30 5.03
C ASN A 92 19.82 -13.72 6.47
N LYS A 93 20.89 -14.11 7.19
CA LYS A 93 20.79 -14.57 8.59
C LYS A 93 20.23 -13.51 9.56
N LEU A 94 20.24 -12.24 9.14
CA LEU A 94 19.75 -11.11 9.92
C LEU A 94 18.30 -10.76 9.56
N SER A 95 17.71 -11.41 8.55
CA SER A 95 16.29 -11.21 8.22
C SER A 95 15.42 -11.77 9.34
N GLY A 96 14.53 -10.97 9.88
CA GLY A 96 13.56 -11.39 10.88
C GLY A 96 12.43 -12.21 10.30
N THR A 97 12.18 -12.10 8.98
CA THR A 97 11.06 -12.77 8.32
C THR A 97 11.48 -13.94 7.44
N GLY A 98 12.68 -13.89 6.86
CA GLY A 98 13.10 -14.81 5.82
C GLY A 98 12.40 -14.60 4.47
N LEU A 99 11.56 -13.57 4.34
CA LEU A 99 10.77 -13.26 3.15
C LEU A 99 11.50 -12.26 2.25
N ASP A 100 11.13 -12.28 0.97
CA ASP A 100 11.49 -11.25 0.01
C ASP A 100 10.32 -10.29 -0.27
N ALA A 101 10.55 -9.29 -1.13
CA ALA A 101 9.56 -8.28 -1.48
C ALA A 101 8.29 -8.90 -2.10
N SER A 102 8.46 -9.86 -2.99
CA SER A 102 7.35 -10.48 -3.72
C SER A 102 6.46 -11.31 -2.80
N GLN A 103 7.07 -12.02 -1.85
CA GLN A 103 6.33 -12.80 -0.86
C GLN A 103 5.54 -11.90 0.08
N LEU A 104 6.14 -10.80 0.59
CA LEU A 104 5.42 -9.83 1.43
C LEU A 104 4.29 -9.12 0.67
N ARG A 105 4.53 -8.76 -0.60
CA ARG A 105 3.50 -8.20 -1.47
C ARG A 105 2.31 -9.15 -1.61
N LEU A 106 2.57 -10.44 -1.79
CA LEU A 106 1.53 -11.45 -1.86
C LEU A 106 0.73 -11.55 -0.55
N GLU A 107 1.41 -11.55 0.59
CA GLU A 107 0.75 -11.55 1.92
C GLU A 107 -0.14 -10.33 2.12
N ALA A 108 0.36 -9.13 1.77
CA ALA A 108 -0.43 -7.90 1.82
C ALA A 108 -1.63 -7.96 0.86
N GLY A 109 -1.40 -8.43 -0.37
CA GLY A 109 -2.43 -8.57 -1.41
C GLY A 109 -3.55 -9.53 -1.00
N ASN A 110 -3.23 -10.66 -0.37
CA ASN A 110 -4.21 -11.62 0.17
C ASN A 110 -5.13 -10.99 1.23
N ARG A 111 -4.66 -9.93 1.91
CA ARG A 111 -5.46 -9.17 2.89
C ARG A 111 -6.03 -7.89 2.33
N GLY A 112 -5.83 -7.62 1.04
CA GLY A 112 -6.31 -6.42 0.37
C GLY A 112 -5.64 -5.15 0.88
N ILE A 113 -4.36 -5.20 1.25
CA ILE A 113 -3.56 -4.07 1.71
C ILE A 113 -2.71 -3.56 0.55
N ALA A 114 -2.82 -2.27 0.24
CA ALA A 114 -1.93 -1.59 -0.70
C ALA A 114 -0.76 -0.97 0.04
N ILE A 115 0.47 -1.24 -0.43
CA ILE A 115 1.69 -0.73 0.18
C ILE A 115 2.27 0.38 -0.66
N TYR A 116 2.23 1.60 -0.14
CA TYR A 116 2.99 2.74 -0.66
C TYR A 116 4.36 2.75 -0.03
N THR A 117 5.41 3.00 -0.81
CA THR A 117 6.74 3.24 -0.25
C THR A 117 7.20 4.65 -0.56
N LEU A 118 7.54 5.41 0.47
CA LEU A 118 8.27 6.68 0.41
C LEU A 118 9.74 6.39 0.70
N HIS A 119 10.54 6.26 -0.35
CA HIS A 119 11.97 5.98 -0.23
C HIS A 119 12.75 7.29 -0.16
N LEU A 120 13.28 7.61 1.01
CA LEU A 120 14.06 8.79 1.28
C LEU A 120 15.49 8.58 0.79
N LYS A 121 15.84 9.17 -0.35
CA LYS A 121 17.20 9.06 -0.93
C LYS A 121 18.15 9.99 -0.20
N THR A 122 18.75 9.50 0.89
CA THR A 122 19.78 10.21 1.66
C THR A 122 21.13 10.17 0.95
N ALA A 123 21.97 11.19 1.18
CA ALA A 123 23.32 11.20 0.61
C ALA A 123 24.19 10.04 1.13
N SER A 124 24.02 9.68 2.40
CA SER A 124 24.70 8.53 3.03
C SER A 124 24.30 7.18 2.43
N GLY A 125 23.05 7.06 1.96
CA GLY A 125 22.49 5.86 1.35
C GLY A 125 22.79 5.66 -0.12
N LYS A 126 23.55 6.53 -0.76
CA LYS A 126 23.73 6.53 -2.21
C LYS A 126 24.11 5.18 -2.81
N ALA A 127 24.99 4.43 -2.14
CA ALA A 127 25.41 3.09 -2.59
C ALA A 127 24.30 2.04 -2.47
N ASN A 128 23.30 2.29 -1.64
CA ASN A 128 22.20 1.36 -1.36
C ASN A 128 20.94 1.66 -2.18
N HIS A 129 20.81 2.87 -2.74
CA HIS A 129 19.58 3.33 -3.41
C HIS A 129 19.06 2.39 -4.50
N THR A 130 19.95 1.84 -5.34
CA THR A 130 19.54 0.96 -6.45
C THR A 130 18.93 -0.34 -5.92
N LYS A 131 19.53 -0.92 -4.89
CA LYS A 131 19.01 -2.11 -4.22
C LYS A 131 17.64 -1.82 -3.60
N ALA A 132 17.58 -0.78 -2.77
CA ALA A 132 16.36 -0.35 -2.09
C ALA A 132 15.21 -0.06 -3.07
N GLU A 133 15.53 0.67 -4.17
CA GLU A 133 14.54 0.97 -5.20
C GLU A 133 13.99 -0.30 -5.86
N SER A 134 14.84 -1.28 -6.20
CA SER A 134 14.40 -2.54 -6.78
C SER A 134 13.46 -3.30 -5.82
N GLN A 135 13.86 -3.43 -4.56
CA GLN A 135 13.08 -4.10 -3.53
C GLN A 135 11.72 -3.45 -3.30
N TYR A 136 11.70 -2.12 -3.14
CA TYR A 136 10.47 -1.40 -2.82
C TYR A 136 9.56 -1.16 -4.01
N ARG A 137 10.08 -1.15 -5.24
CA ARG A 137 9.23 -1.19 -6.44
C ARG A 137 8.50 -2.52 -6.56
N ASP A 138 9.14 -3.63 -6.23
CA ASP A 138 8.48 -4.93 -6.20
C ASP A 138 7.45 -5.00 -5.08
N LEU A 139 7.81 -4.60 -3.86
CA LEU A 139 6.91 -4.58 -2.71
C LEU A 139 5.66 -3.72 -2.94
N SER A 140 5.82 -2.56 -3.59
CA SER A 140 4.76 -1.57 -3.81
C SER A 140 3.98 -1.77 -5.11
N ASN A 141 4.16 -2.89 -5.79
CA ASN A 141 3.35 -3.21 -6.95
C ASN A 141 2.00 -3.75 -6.51
N PHE A 142 0.92 -3.11 -6.96
CA PHE A 142 -0.45 -3.55 -6.66
C PHE A 142 -1.03 -4.28 -7.87
N ASP A 143 -1.02 -5.60 -7.81
CA ASP A 143 -1.27 -6.47 -8.95
C ASP A 143 -2.65 -6.29 -9.59
N SER A 144 -3.68 -6.02 -8.78
CA SER A 144 -5.06 -5.89 -9.28
C SER A 144 -5.26 -4.74 -10.28
N THR A 145 -4.47 -3.67 -10.15
CA THR A 145 -4.56 -2.48 -11.00
C THR A 145 -3.30 -2.23 -11.82
N GLN A 146 -2.28 -3.07 -11.65
CA GLN A 146 -0.96 -2.89 -12.25
C GLN A 146 -0.31 -1.54 -11.91
N SER A 147 -0.67 -1.00 -10.74
CA SER A 147 -0.15 0.27 -10.24
C SER A 147 1.10 0.05 -9.41
N ASN A 148 2.11 0.88 -9.58
CA ASN A 148 3.30 0.87 -8.75
C ASN A 148 3.32 2.08 -7.81
N LEU A 149 3.25 1.82 -6.51
CA LEU A 149 3.07 2.82 -5.46
C LEU A 149 4.39 3.26 -4.81
N TYR A 150 5.51 3.01 -5.47
CA TYR A 150 6.82 3.47 -5.03
C TYR A 150 7.04 4.93 -5.40
N GLN A 151 7.47 5.73 -4.43
CA GLN A 151 7.83 7.12 -4.57
C GLN A 151 9.25 7.35 -4.03
N ALA A 152 10.14 7.86 -4.88
CA ALA A 152 11.47 8.29 -4.46
C ALA A 152 11.41 9.75 -4.02
N VAL A 153 11.91 10.05 -2.83
CA VAL A 153 11.96 11.40 -2.27
C VAL A 153 13.41 11.77 -1.98
N ASN A 154 13.84 12.94 -2.40
CA ASN A 154 15.16 13.43 -2.02
C ASN A 154 15.15 13.84 -0.55
N ALA A 155 15.83 13.08 0.29
CA ALA A 155 15.82 13.25 1.75
C ALA A 155 16.50 14.55 2.23
N GLY A 156 17.26 15.23 1.37
CA GLY A 156 17.79 16.56 1.64
C GLY A 156 16.75 17.68 1.55
N ASP A 157 15.55 17.38 1.06
CA ASP A 157 14.49 18.35 0.84
C ASP A 157 13.25 18.01 1.68
N ILE A 158 13.24 18.56 2.90
CA ILE A 158 12.10 18.39 3.83
C ILE A 158 10.78 18.90 3.21
N LYS A 159 10.86 19.93 2.36
CA LYS A 159 9.69 20.48 1.68
C LYS A 159 9.12 19.50 0.68
N MET A 160 9.98 18.86 -0.13
CA MET A 160 9.53 17.80 -1.06
C MET A 160 8.92 16.63 -0.31
N PHE A 161 9.50 16.20 0.79
CA PHE A 161 8.92 15.15 1.61
C PHE A 161 7.52 15.51 2.11
N GLY A 162 7.37 16.71 2.68
CA GLY A 162 6.06 17.22 3.12
C GLY A 162 5.04 17.25 1.98
N GLN A 163 5.42 17.74 0.80
CA GLN A 163 4.54 17.76 -0.38
C GLN A 163 4.11 16.35 -0.83
N GLN A 164 5.00 15.37 -0.78
CA GLN A 164 4.65 13.98 -1.13
C GLN A 164 3.69 13.35 -0.10
N VAL A 165 3.92 13.61 1.18
CA VAL A 165 3.01 13.17 2.26
C VAL A 165 1.65 13.82 2.11
N ASP A 166 1.60 15.12 1.85
CA ASP A 166 0.34 15.87 1.65
C ASP A 166 -0.41 15.38 0.41
N ALA A 167 0.29 15.12 -0.69
CA ALA A 167 -0.30 14.59 -1.92
C ALA A 167 -0.91 13.19 -1.69
N LEU A 168 -0.18 12.31 -0.98
CA LEU A 168 -0.67 10.98 -0.65
C LEU A 168 -1.87 11.03 0.31
N ALA A 169 -1.80 11.86 1.36
CA ALA A 169 -2.89 12.06 2.30
C ALA A 169 -4.14 12.62 1.62
N SER A 170 -3.97 13.56 0.69
CA SER A 170 -5.04 14.11 -0.12
C SER A 170 -5.67 13.05 -1.01
N ALA A 171 -4.85 12.26 -1.72
CA ALA A 171 -5.33 11.19 -2.59
C ALA A 171 -6.17 10.15 -1.84
N ILE A 172 -5.68 9.69 -0.68
CA ILE A 172 -6.41 8.75 0.18
C ILE A 172 -7.70 9.39 0.72
N THR A 173 -7.64 10.66 1.13
CA THR A 173 -8.82 11.37 1.67
C THR A 173 -9.91 11.55 0.62
N GLU A 174 -9.56 11.93 -0.60
CA GLU A 174 -10.52 12.06 -1.70
C GLU A 174 -11.14 10.70 -2.05
N GLN A 175 -10.36 9.63 -2.04
CA GLN A 175 -10.88 8.29 -2.25
C GLN A 175 -11.86 7.85 -1.14
N VAL A 176 -11.55 8.17 0.12
CA VAL A 176 -12.45 7.87 1.25
C VAL A 176 -13.75 8.67 1.13
N LYS A 177 -13.69 9.95 0.76
CA LYS A 177 -14.88 10.76 0.53
C LYS A 177 -15.74 10.21 -0.60
N ALA A 178 -15.13 9.87 -1.73
CA ALA A 178 -15.82 9.28 -2.87
C ALA A 178 -16.54 7.98 -2.49
N ALA A 179 -15.88 7.09 -1.77
CA ALA A 179 -16.46 5.85 -1.27
C ALA A 179 -17.63 6.10 -0.30
N TYR A 180 -17.54 7.12 0.55
CA TYR A 180 -18.58 7.47 1.50
C TYR A 180 -19.82 8.07 0.83
N MET A 181 -19.64 8.83 -0.24
CA MET A 181 -20.73 9.42 -1.02
C MET A 181 -21.40 8.44 -2.00
N GLY A 182 -20.92 7.21 -2.07
CA GLY A 182 -21.45 6.20 -2.99
C GLY A 182 -20.99 6.39 -4.44
N ASP A 183 -20.05 7.30 -4.66
CA ASP A 183 -19.47 7.57 -5.97
C ASP A 183 -18.43 6.51 -6.38
N ALA A 184 -18.89 5.28 -6.46
CA ALA A 184 -18.08 4.19 -7.01
C ALA A 184 -17.67 4.45 -8.49
N ALA A 185 -18.32 5.40 -9.13
CA ALA A 185 -18.11 5.74 -10.54
C ALA A 185 -16.85 6.59 -10.80
N ILE A 186 -16.23 7.19 -9.76
CA ILE A 186 -15.07 8.09 -9.97
C ILE A 186 -13.89 7.33 -10.59
N GLY A 187 -13.67 6.09 -10.21
CA GLY A 187 -12.63 5.26 -10.79
C GLY A 187 -12.78 5.10 -12.32
N SER A 188 -13.99 4.83 -12.78
CA SER A 188 -14.28 4.67 -14.22
C SER A 188 -14.22 5.99 -15.01
N ALA A 189 -14.59 7.11 -14.38
CA ALA A 189 -14.50 8.43 -15.01
C ALA A 189 -13.05 8.91 -15.17
N LEU A 190 -12.16 8.53 -14.25
CA LEU A 190 -10.72 8.82 -14.37
C LEU A 190 -10.04 8.01 -15.48
N TYR A 191 -10.57 6.82 -15.80
CA TYR A 191 -10.06 6.03 -16.91
C TYR A 191 -10.50 6.52 -18.29
N ALA A 192 -11.58 7.25 -18.37
CA ALA A 192 -12.15 7.71 -19.64
C ALA A 192 -11.43 8.95 -20.21
N LYS A 193 -10.43 9.48 -19.51
CA LYS A 193 -9.67 10.65 -19.99
C LYS A 193 -8.35 10.26 -20.63
N ASP A 194 -8.37 10.39 -21.96
CA ASP A 194 -7.22 10.56 -22.85
C ASP A 194 -6.02 9.60 -22.70
N GLU A 195 -5.98 8.60 -23.54
CA GLU A 195 -4.82 7.73 -23.84
C GLU A 195 -3.60 8.49 -24.40
N GLY A 196 -3.58 9.82 -24.36
CA GLY A 196 -2.51 10.64 -24.91
C GLY A 196 -1.87 11.67 -23.98
N GLN A 197 -2.43 11.93 -22.81
CA GLN A 197 -1.93 12.97 -21.92
C GLN A 197 -0.91 12.43 -20.91
N LYS A 198 0.31 12.97 -20.95
CA LYS A 198 1.36 12.63 -19.98
C LYS A 198 0.97 13.23 -18.61
N LEU A 199 0.52 12.39 -17.71
CA LEU A 199 0.14 12.78 -16.35
C LEU A 199 1.35 13.27 -15.57
N THR A 200 1.17 14.27 -14.71
CA THR A 200 2.15 14.61 -13.69
C THR A 200 2.24 13.48 -12.65
N ALA A 201 3.33 13.46 -11.88
CA ALA A 201 3.50 12.46 -10.81
C ALA A 201 2.35 12.50 -9.78
N GLU A 202 1.87 13.71 -9.44
CA GLU A 202 0.75 13.91 -8.54
C GLU A 202 -0.58 13.41 -9.15
N GLN A 203 -0.85 13.74 -10.41
CA GLN A 203 -2.03 13.25 -11.12
C GLN A 203 -2.04 11.72 -11.22
N LYS A 204 -0.86 11.13 -11.48
CA LYS A 204 -0.72 9.68 -11.50
C LYS A 204 -0.98 9.06 -10.13
N LEU A 205 -0.43 9.65 -9.06
CA LEU A 205 -0.67 9.20 -7.69
C LEU A 205 -2.16 9.22 -7.34
N LEU A 206 -2.86 10.31 -7.67
CA LEU A 206 -4.31 10.43 -7.48
C LEU A 206 -5.07 9.35 -8.25
N GLN A 207 -4.72 9.14 -9.51
CA GLN A 207 -5.34 8.13 -10.35
C GLN A 207 -5.11 6.71 -9.80
N ASP A 208 -3.86 6.36 -9.51
CA ASP A 208 -3.51 5.04 -8.97
C ASP A 208 -4.22 4.79 -7.63
N THR A 209 -4.28 5.80 -6.75
CA THR A 209 -4.98 5.70 -5.47
C THR A 209 -6.49 5.49 -5.64
N ALA A 210 -7.12 6.22 -6.58
CA ALA A 210 -8.54 6.07 -6.88
C ALA A 210 -8.87 4.67 -7.44
N LEU A 211 -8.02 4.14 -8.30
CA LEU A 211 -8.15 2.80 -8.85
C LEU A 211 -8.08 1.71 -7.78
N ILE A 212 -7.10 1.82 -6.92
CA ILE A 212 -6.89 0.87 -5.83
C ILE A 212 -8.05 0.93 -4.85
N GLY A 213 -8.50 2.13 -4.47
CA GLY A 213 -9.66 2.31 -3.60
C GLY A 213 -10.92 1.71 -4.19
N HIS A 214 -11.14 1.87 -5.48
CA HIS A 214 -12.26 1.24 -6.18
C HIS A 214 -12.16 -0.29 -6.18
N ALA A 215 -10.99 -0.84 -6.49
CA ALA A 215 -10.75 -2.27 -6.47
C ALA A 215 -10.98 -2.87 -5.07
N MET A 216 -10.50 -2.20 -4.02
CA MET A 216 -10.74 -2.60 -2.63
C MET A 216 -12.22 -2.54 -2.24
N GLN A 217 -12.92 -1.50 -2.66
CA GLN A 217 -14.36 -1.36 -2.42
C GLN A 217 -15.15 -2.50 -3.07
N LEU A 218 -14.85 -2.83 -4.32
CA LEU A 218 -15.48 -3.94 -5.02
C LEU A 218 -15.20 -5.27 -4.32
N ALA A 219 -13.96 -5.50 -3.91
CA ALA A 219 -13.59 -6.71 -3.17
C ALA A 219 -14.30 -6.82 -1.82
N TYR A 220 -14.43 -5.69 -1.10
CA TYR A 220 -15.16 -5.63 0.18
C TYR A 220 -16.64 -5.90 0.01
N LEU A 221 -17.27 -5.26 -0.96
CA LEU A 221 -18.71 -5.46 -1.27
C LEU A 221 -18.96 -6.88 -1.76
N GLY A 222 -18.08 -7.44 -2.57
CA GLY A 222 -18.13 -8.82 -3.02
C GLY A 222 -18.08 -9.81 -1.85
N LYS A 223 -17.18 -9.62 -0.91
CA LYS A 223 -17.11 -10.45 0.32
C LYS A 223 -18.35 -10.31 1.19
N ARG A 224 -18.83 -9.08 1.39
CA ARG A 224 -20.02 -8.81 2.22
C ARG A 224 -21.29 -9.39 1.63
N ASN A 225 -21.41 -9.37 0.31
CA ASN A 225 -22.61 -9.83 -0.39
C ASN A 225 -22.54 -11.32 -0.78
N SER A 226 -21.35 -11.93 -0.71
CA SER A 226 -21.15 -13.34 -1.11
C SER A 226 -22.01 -14.34 -0.32
N THR A 227 -22.42 -13.98 0.89
CA THR A 227 -23.33 -14.80 1.71
C THR A 227 -24.81 -14.67 1.31
N GLN A 228 -25.16 -13.69 0.48
CA GLN A 228 -26.52 -13.39 0.07
C GLN A 228 -26.74 -13.48 -1.45
N ALA A 229 -25.68 -13.62 -2.22
CA ALA A 229 -25.82 -13.75 -3.67
C ALA A 229 -26.44 -15.09 -4.04
N PRO A 230 -27.48 -15.10 -4.89
CA PRO A 230 -27.93 -16.35 -5.47
C PRO A 230 -26.79 -17.04 -6.17
N LEU A 231 -26.68 -18.34 -6.01
CA LEU A 231 -25.62 -19.19 -6.56
C LEU A 231 -25.48 -19.16 -8.10
N VAL A 232 -26.13 -18.24 -8.77
CA VAL A 232 -26.32 -18.33 -10.22
C VAL A 232 -25.46 -17.41 -11.04
N PHE A 233 -25.17 -16.20 -10.63
CA PHE A 233 -24.39 -15.29 -11.48
C PHE A 233 -23.30 -14.56 -10.76
N GLN A 234 -22.11 -14.61 -11.29
CA GLN A 234 -20.95 -14.00 -10.70
C GLN A 234 -20.14 -13.09 -11.61
N ALA A 235 -20.40 -13.10 -12.89
CA ALA A 235 -19.68 -12.25 -13.82
C ALA A 235 -20.47 -11.83 -15.04
N TRP A 236 -20.08 -10.70 -15.55
CA TRP A 236 -20.55 -10.16 -16.82
C TRP A 236 -19.36 -10.01 -17.73
N ILE A 237 -19.50 -10.44 -18.97
CA ILE A 237 -18.49 -10.20 -19.98
C ILE A 237 -18.98 -9.08 -20.88
N SER A 238 -18.13 -8.09 -21.08
CA SER A 238 -18.36 -7.08 -22.10
C SER A 238 -18.13 -7.70 -23.47
N ASP A 239 -19.06 -7.47 -24.37
CA ASP A 239 -18.97 -7.92 -25.75
C ASP A 239 -18.25 -6.92 -26.67
N ARG A 240 -17.47 -6.01 -26.09
CA ARG A 240 -16.77 -4.95 -26.82
C ARG A 240 -15.94 -5.47 -27.99
N ASP A 241 -15.36 -6.65 -27.84
CA ASP A 241 -14.59 -7.28 -28.93
C ASP A 241 -15.49 -7.89 -30.02
N LEU A 242 -16.73 -8.23 -29.69
CA LEU A 242 -17.71 -8.69 -30.64
C LEU A 242 -18.20 -7.56 -31.56
N ILE A 243 -18.26 -6.34 -31.04
CA ILE A 243 -18.60 -5.15 -31.82
C ILE A 243 -17.61 -4.96 -32.97
N LYS A 244 -16.33 -5.15 -32.72
CA LYS A 244 -15.28 -5.05 -33.73
C LYS A 244 -15.40 -6.09 -34.86
N GLN A 245 -16.09 -7.17 -34.61
CA GLN A 245 -16.29 -8.26 -35.54
C GLN A 245 -17.67 -8.21 -36.23
N ASN A 246 -18.40 -7.08 -36.10
CA ASN A 246 -19.75 -6.92 -36.63
C ASN A 246 -20.74 -8.00 -36.17
N ILE A 247 -20.55 -8.54 -35.00
CA ILE A 247 -21.50 -9.45 -34.39
C ILE A 247 -22.57 -8.62 -33.67
N PRO A 248 -23.86 -8.94 -33.85
CA PRO A 248 -24.94 -8.22 -33.16
C PRO A 248 -24.77 -8.30 -31.67
N THR A 249 -24.70 -7.14 -31.02
CA THR A 249 -24.47 -7.02 -29.58
C THR A 249 -25.74 -6.75 -28.82
N THR A 250 -26.80 -7.43 -29.16
CA THR A 250 -28.10 -7.21 -28.53
C THR A 250 -28.12 -7.65 -27.07
N ASP A 251 -27.15 -8.42 -26.69
CA ASP A 251 -27.19 -9.03 -25.37
C ASP A 251 -25.91 -8.95 -24.61
N VAL A 252 -26.02 -8.58 -23.42
CA VAL A 252 -24.98 -8.75 -22.43
C VAL A 252 -24.95 -10.21 -22.00
N ARG A 253 -23.77 -10.79 -21.97
CA ARG A 253 -23.62 -12.17 -21.53
C ARG A 253 -23.20 -12.28 -20.11
N VAL A 254 -23.96 -13.01 -19.40
CA VAL A 254 -23.61 -13.37 -18.06
C VAL A 254 -22.92 -14.69 -18.05
N LEU A 255 -21.86 -14.78 -17.37
CA LEU A 255 -21.19 -15.93 -17.19
C LEU A 255 -20.85 -16.25 -15.94
N LEU A 256 -21.02 -17.09 -15.34
CA LEU A 256 -20.56 -17.68 -14.42
C LEU A 256 -20.86 -17.71 -13.26
N THR A 257 -20.98 -18.55 -12.82
CA THR A 257 -21.39 -18.94 -11.52
C THR A 257 -20.30 -19.54 -10.88
N LYS A 258 -20.07 -19.46 -9.82
CA LYS A 258 -19.12 -20.12 -8.97
C LYS A 258 -17.81 -20.54 -9.56
#